data_59f6216608fcff6339ac0ee7dd8c8065
#
_entry.id   59f6216608fcff6339ac0ee7dd8c8065
#
_cell.length_a   1.000
_cell.length_b   1.000
_cell.length_c   1.000
_cell.angle_alpha   90.00
_cell.angle_beta   90.00
_cell.angle_gamma   90.00
#
_symmetry.space_group_name_H-M   'P 1'
#
loop_
_entity.id
_entity.type
_entity.pdbx_description
1 polymer ?
#
loop_
_entity_poly.entity_id
_entity_poly.type
_entity_poly.pdbx_seq_one_letter_code
_entity_poly.pdbx_strand_id
1 'polypeptide(L)'
;MKPLQLLVNMVFALLEKLGLTKNEAKLYLLLLDLGSSATGQLIKKSGFQSSVVYHLLGRLQEKGVVSYVQQGSQKIYHAANPAHFRQLLEQQEKELQETKDAFERELPQLEQRRQQTTSNSIHIYKGKQ
;
A
#
# COMPACT_ATOMS: atom_id res chain seq x y z
N MET A 1 -0.36 -0.82 29.28
CA MET A 1 -1.52 -0.68 28.51
C MET A 1 -1.38 0.34 27.46
N LYS A 2 -1.31 1.57 27.86
CA LYS A 2 -1.21 2.62 26.85
C LYS A 2 0.04 2.54 26.00
N PRO A 3 1.22 2.26 26.58
CA PRO A 3 2.40 2.13 25.74
C PRO A 3 2.24 1.03 24.69
N LEU A 4 1.61 -0.07 25.07
CA LEU A 4 1.41 -1.17 24.15
C LEU A 4 0.48 -0.78 23.03
N GLN A 5 -0.60 -0.08 23.36
CA GLN A 5 -1.56 0.38 22.35
C GLN A 5 -0.91 1.38 21.40
N LEU A 6 -0.08 2.25 21.94
CA LEU A 6 0.66 3.19 21.10
C LEU A 6 1.57 2.49 20.12
N LEU A 7 2.27 1.46 20.57
CA LEU A 7 3.16 0.70 19.70
C LEU A 7 2.38 0.03 18.58
N VAL A 8 1.22 -0.54 18.91
CA VAL A 8 0.39 -1.17 17.89
C VAL A 8 -0.06 -0.14 16.88
N ASN A 9 -0.52 1.02 17.34
CA ASN A 9 -0.96 2.07 16.43
C ASN A 9 0.16 2.57 15.53
N MET A 10 1.38 2.65 16.09
CA MET A 10 2.52 3.08 15.31
C MET A 10 2.85 2.08 14.19
N VAL A 11 2.75 0.79 14.50
CA VAL A 11 3.01 -0.22 13.50
C VAL A 11 1.97 -0.15 12.38
N PHE A 12 0.69 0.01 12.73
CA PHE A 12 -0.34 0.14 11.70
C PHE A 12 -0.10 1.37 10.83
N ALA A 13 0.21 2.50 11.45
CA ALA A 13 0.48 3.72 10.69
C ALA A 13 1.67 3.54 9.76
N LEU A 14 2.70 2.85 10.23
CA LEU A 14 3.87 2.59 9.41
C LEU A 14 3.52 1.70 8.23
N LEU A 15 2.78 0.62 8.46
CA LEU A 15 2.42 -0.27 7.37
C LEU A 15 1.56 0.44 6.32
N GLU A 16 0.71 1.36 6.76
CA GLU A 16 -0.07 2.13 5.82
C GLU A 16 0.83 3.02 4.95
N LYS A 17 1.83 3.62 5.56
CA LYS A 17 2.79 4.41 4.78
C LYS A 17 3.57 3.57 3.80
N LEU A 18 3.77 2.31 4.13
CA LEU A 18 4.47 1.38 3.25
C LEU A 18 3.59 0.88 2.11
N GLY A 19 2.32 1.26 2.11
CA GLY A 19 1.45 0.94 1.00
C GLY A 19 0.36 -0.07 1.28
N LEU A 20 0.21 -0.49 2.53
CA LEU A 20 -0.86 -1.41 2.87
C LEU A 20 -2.09 -0.63 3.30
N THR A 21 -3.27 -1.13 2.93
CA THR A 21 -4.49 -0.58 3.50
C THR A 21 -4.63 -1.07 4.94
N LYS A 22 -5.57 -0.50 5.68
CA LYS A 22 -5.80 -0.90 7.06
C LYS A 22 -6.11 -2.37 7.17
N ASN A 23 -6.98 -2.87 6.33
CA ASN A 23 -7.36 -4.27 6.38
C ASN A 23 -6.23 -5.17 5.94
N GLU A 24 -5.45 -4.74 4.94
CA GLU A 24 -4.26 -5.48 4.55
C GLU A 24 -3.27 -5.57 5.70
N ALA A 25 -3.08 -4.47 6.40
CA ALA A 25 -2.16 -4.46 7.53
C ALA A 25 -2.63 -5.40 8.64
N LYS A 26 -3.94 -5.40 8.90
CA LYS A 26 -4.51 -6.31 9.90
C LYS A 26 -4.24 -7.75 9.54
N LEU A 27 -4.48 -8.11 8.31
CA LEU A 27 -4.30 -9.50 7.90
C LEU A 27 -2.83 -9.89 7.87
N TYR A 28 -1.97 -8.98 7.42
CA TYR A 28 -0.54 -9.23 7.43
C TYR A 28 -0.05 -9.49 8.86
N LEU A 29 -0.44 -8.64 9.81
CA LEU A 29 0.00 -8.80 11.19
C LEU A 29 -0.54 -10.07 11.81
N LEU A 30 -1.77 -10.43 11.48
CA LEU A 30 -2.33 -11.68 11.97
C LEU A 30 -1.51 -12.87 11.46
N LEU A 31 -1.18 -12.87 10.19
CA LEU A 31 -0.34 -13.92 9.61
C LEU A 31 1.02 -13.97 10.28
N LEU A 32 1.59 -12.80 10.52
CA LEU A 32 2.90 -12.74 11.16
C LEU A 32 2.84 -13.37 12.55
N ASP A 33 1.76 -13.08 13.30
CA ASP A 33 1.58 -13.65 14.63
C ASP A 33 1.38 -15.16 14.59
N LEU A 34 0.65 -15.65 13.58
CA LEU A 34 0.38 -17.07 13.45
C LEU A 34 1.55 -17.86 12.88
N GLY A 35 2.46 -17.19 12.20
CA GLY A 35 3.54 -17.83 11.49
C GLY A 35 3.12 -18.30 10.12
N SER A 36 2.08 -19.11 10.05
CA SER A 36 1.48 -19.53 8.79
C SER A 36 0.06 -19.96 9.07
N SER A 37 -0.75 -20.00 8.03
CA SER A 37 -2.15 -20.33 8.23
C SER A 37 -2.83 -20.71 6.93
N ALA A 38 -3.77 -21.64 7.04
CA ALA A 38 -4.73 -21.89 5.97
C ALA A 38 -5.76 -20.78 5.97
N THR A 39 -6.44 -20.66 4.83
CA THR A 39 -7.42 -19.59 4.65
C THR A 39 -8.56 -19.64 5.67
N GLY A 40 -9.04 -20.85 5.97
CA GLY A 40 -10.15 -20.99 6.90
C GLY A 40 -9.86 -20.40 8.26
N GLN A 41 -8.64 -20.59 8.75
CA GLN A 41 -8.26 -20.05 10.03
C GLN A 41 -8.14 -18.53 9.99
N LEU A 42 -7.65 -18.01 8.87
CA LEU A 42 -7.57 -16.56 8.71
C LEU A 42 -8.96 -15.93 8.72
N ILE A 43 -9.91 -16.57 8.06
CA ILE A 43 -11.29 -16.08 8.07
C ILE A 43 -11.81 -16.05 9.50
N LYS A 44 -11.61 -17.15 10.22
CA LYS A 44 -12.11 -17.26 11.56
C LYS A 44 -11.46 -16.25 12.50
N LYS A 45 -10.15 -16.12 12.45
CA LYS A 45 -9.43 -15.28 13.40
C LYS A 45 -9.48 -13.81 13.05
N SER A 46 -9.59 -13.47 11.77
CA SER A 46 -9.62 -12.08 11.37
C SER A 46 -10.99 -11.44 11.58
N GLY A 47 -12.04 -12.26 11.56
CA GLY A 47 -13.38 -11.72 11.61
C GLY A 47 -13.86 -11.16 10.28
N PHE A 48 -13.04 -11.22 9.24
CA PHE A 48 -13.47 -10.80 7.91
C PHE A 48 -14.27 -11.89 7.24
N GLN A 49 -15.11 -11.50 6.30
CA GLN A 49 -15.81 -12.46 5.46
C GLN A 49 -14.81 -13.13 4.52
N SER A 50 -15.18 -14.32 4.06
CA SER A 50 -14.26 -15.10 3.25
C SER A 50 -13.86 -14.37 1.97
N SER A 51 -14.80 -13.70 1.30
CA SER A 51 -14.47 -12.97 0.09
C SER A 51 -13.48 -11.87 0.36
N VAL A 52 -13.59 -11.22 1.51
CA VAL A 52 -12.66 -10.16 1.89
C VAL A 52 -11.27 -10.74 2.12
N VAL A 53 -11.19 -11.88 2.82
CA VAL A 53 -9.89 -12.50 3.08
C VAL A 53 -9.20 -12.88 1.79
N TYR A 54 -9.94 -13.51 0.86
CA TYR A 54 -9.34 -13.87 -0.43
C TYR A 54 -8.86 -12.65 -1.20
N HIS A 55 -9.65 -11.59 -1.18
CA HIS A 55 -9.25 -10.35 -1.85
C HIS A 55 -7.99 -9.77 -1.22
N LEU A 56 -7.95 -9.71 0.10
CA LEU A 56 -6.80 -9.15 0.81
C LEU A 56 -5.55 -9.98 0.58
N LEU A 57 -5.69 -11.31 0.60
CA LEU A 57 -4.54 -12.18 0.34
C LEU A 57 -3.98 -11.95 -1.06
N GLY A 58 -4.87 -11.79 -2.04
CA GLY A 58 -4.43 -11.49 -3.39
C GLY A 58 -3.67 -10.20 -3.48
N ARG A 59 -4.16 -9.17 -2.80
CA ARG A 59 -3.49 -7.88 -2.80
C ARG A 59 -2.13 -7.95 -2.11
N LEU A 60 -2.07 -8.64 -0.98
CA LEU A 60 -0.81 -8.79 -0.25
C LEU A 60 0.20 -9.59 -1.05
N GLN A 61 -0.28 -10.60 -1.82
CA GLN A 61 0.62 -11.33 -2.70
C GLN A 61 1.16 -10.45 -3.80
N GLU A 62 0.31 -9.62 -4.39
CA GLU A 62 0.76 -8.68 -5.42
C GLU A 62 1.84 -7.75 -4.88
N LYS A 63 1.72 -7.37 -3.62
CA LYS A 63 2.71 -6.50 -3.00
C LYS A 63 3.95 -7.25 -2.54
N GLY A 64 3.94 -8.57 -2.64
CA GLY A 64 5.12 -9.37 -2.30
C GLY A 64 5.33 -9.57 -0.83
N VAL A 65 4.33 -9.29 0.01
CA VAL A 65 4.49 -9.42 1.45
C VAL A 65 3.80 -10.64 2.02
N VAL A 66 3.14 -11.42 1.18
CA VAL A 66 2.52 -12.69 1.56
C VAL A 66 2.77 -13.68 0.44
N SER A 67 3.03 -14.92 0.79
CA SER A 67 3.16 -16.00 -0.17
C SER A 67 2.45 -17.22 0.38
N TYR A 68 2.36 -18.27 -0.43
CA TYR A 68 1.73 -19.49 0.04
C TYR A 68 2.44 -20.69 -0.54
N VAL A 69 2.27 -21.83 0.13
CA VAL A 69 2.67 -23.12 -0.41
C VAL A 69 1.42 -23.99 -0.45
N GLN A 70 1.39 -24.86 -1.45
CA GLN A 70 0.28 -25.78 -1.60
C GLN A 70 0.55 -27.03 -0.77
N GLN A 71 -0.40 -27.37 0.10
CA GLN A 71 -0.31 -28.59 0.87
C GLN A 71 -1.58 -29.38 0.62
N GLY A 72 -1.49 -30.45 -0.17
CA GLY A 72 -2.68 -31.17 -0.56
C GLY A 72 -3.62 -30.26 -1.31
N SER A 73 -4.83 -30.14 -0.85
CA SER A 73 -5.82 -29.28 -1.48
C SER A 73 -5.86 -27.89 -0.85
N GLN A 74 -5.00 -27.61 0.11
CA GLN A 74 -5.01 -26.33 0.83
C GLN A 74 -3.83 -25.48 0.47
N LYS A 75 -4.05 -24.17 0.50
CA LYS A 75 -2.97 -23.21 0.44
C LYS A 75 -2.64 -22.76 1.86
N ILE A 76 -1.37 -22.81 2.19
CA ILE A 76 -0.90 -22.35 3.50
C ILE A 76 -0.15 -21.05 3.28
N TYR A 77 -0.65 -19.99 3.87
CA TYR A 77 -0.13 -18.65 3.66
C TYR A 77 0.89 -18.29 4.71
N HIS A 78 1.88 -17.51 4.30
CA HIS A 78 2.96 -17.05 5.17
C HIS A 78 3.15 -15.55 4.97
N ALA A 79 3.35 -14.84 6.06
CA ALA A 79 3.77 -13.44 5.97
C ALA A 79 5.25 -13.42 5.62
N ALA A 80 5.63 -12.52 4.72
CA ALA A 80 7.03 -12.36 4.38
C ALA A 80 7.76 -11.75 5.57
N ASN A 81 9.07 -12.00 5.62
CA ASN A 81 9.91 -11.37 6.61
C ASN A 81 9.72 -9.86 6.56
N PRO A 82 9.49 -9.20 7.69
CA PRO A 82 9.29 -7.74 7.66
C PRO A 82 10.41 -6.97 6.98
N ALA A 83 11.61 -7.52 6.94
CA ALA A 83 12.71 -6.87 6.23
C ALA A 83 12.41 -6.71 4.74
N HIS A 84 11.48 -7.48 4.21
CA HIS A 84 11.06 -7.36 2.82
C HIS A 84 10.46 -5.99 2.51
N PHE A 85 9.97 -5.30 3.52
CA PHE A 85 9.43 -3.97 3.29
C PHE A 85 10.47 -2.99 2.82
N ARG A 86 11.75 -3.29 3.05
CA ARG A 86 12.81 -2.46 2.46
C ARG A 86 12.73 -2.44 0.95
N GLN A 87 12.39 -3.58 0.35
CA GLN A 87 12.25 -3.65 -1.10
C GLN A 87 11.08 -2.82 -1.58
N LEU A 88 9.97 -2.81 -0.82
CA LEU A 88 8.86 -1.94 -1.15
C LEU A 88 9.26 -0.49 -1.11
N LEU A 89 10.03 -0.11 -0.11
CA LEU A 89 10.50 1.28 -0.01
C LEU A 89 11.40 1.64 -1.17
N GLU A 90 12.29 0.73 -1.55
CA GLU A 90 13.17 0.98 -2.68
C GLU A 90 12.37 1.13 -3.97
N GLN A 91 11.34 0.31 -4.12
CA GLN A 91 10.48 0.41 -5.29
C GLN A 91 9.73 1.75 -5.31
N GLN A 92 9.25 2.18 -4.16
CA GLN A 92 8.56 3.47 -4.06
C GLN A 92 9.51 4.62 -4.38
N GLU A 93 10.75 4.53 -3.91
CA GLU A 93 11.75 5.54 -4.24
C GLU A 93 11.99 5.62 -5.74
N LYS A 94 12.11 4.47 -6.37
CA LYS A 94 12.34 4.42 -7.80
C LYS A 94 11.16 5.00 -8.56
N GLU A 95 9.96 4.63 -8.17
CA GLU A 95 8.76 5.13 -8.83
C GLU A 95 8.63 6.63 -8.64
N LEU A 96 8.96 7.13 -7.45
CA LEU A 96 8.92 8.55 -7.21
C LEU A 96 9.94 9.28 -8.08
N GLN A 97 11.13 8.73 -8.20
CA GLN A 97 12.15 9.36 -9.04
C GLN A 97 11.72 9.41 -10.49
N GLU A 98 11.12 8.31 -10.97
CA GLU A 98 10.61 8.28 -12.34
C GLU A 98 9.50 9.30 -12.56
N THR A 99 8.64 9.46 -11.55
CA THR A 99 7.58 10.45 -11.63
C THR A 99 8.15 11.86 -11.66
N LYS A 100 9.16 12.12 -10.83
CA LYS A 100 9.81 13.42 -10.84
C LYS A 100 10.44 13.72 -12.18
N ASP A 101 11.13 12.73 -12.75
CA ASP A 101 11.77 12.92 -14.04
C ASP A 101 10.73 13.17 -15.13
N ALA A 102 9.63 12.42 -15.10
CA ALA A 102 8.57 12.62 -16.06
C ALA A 102 7.95 14.00 -15.92
N PHE A 103 7.75 14.44 -14.69
CA PHE A 103 7.19 15.75 -14.45
C PHE A 103 8.09 16.84 -15.00
N GLU A 104 9.39 16.73 -14.77
CA GLU A 104 10.32 17.74 -15.28
C GLU A 104 10.31 17.77 -16.82
N ARG A 105 10.18 16.62 -17.44
CA ARG A 105 10.12 16.58 -18.89
C ARG A 105 8.86 17.25 -19.44
N GLU A 106 7.74 17.11 -18.73
CA GLU A 106 6.48 17.64 -19.19
C GLU A 106 6.19 19.04 -18.68
N LEU A 107 6.99 19.51 -17.74
CA LEU A 107 6.74 20.82 -17.15
C LEU A 107 6.65 21.94 -18.17
N PRO A 108 7.55 22.01 -19.18
CA PRO A 108 7.43 23.10 -20.17
C PRO A 108 6.08 23.11 -20.87
N GLN A 109 5.52 21.95 -21.18
CA GLN A 109 4.20 21.91 -21.83
C GLN A 109 3.11 22.39 -20.89
N LEU A 110 3.20 22.03 -19.64
CA LEU A 110 2.23 22.49 -18.67
C LEU A 110 2.33 24.00 -18.47
N GLU A 111 3.53 24.52 -18.40
CA GLU A 111 3.74 25.96 -18.29
C GLU A 111 3.19 26.68 -19.50
N GLN A 112 3.39 26.09 -20.66
CA GLN A 112 2.89 26.70 -21.90
C GLN A 112 1.38 26.78 -21.90
N ARG A 113 0.72 25.72 -21.44
CA ARG A 113 -0.74 25.74 -21.35
C ARG A 113 -1.21 26.82 -20.39
N ARG A 114 -0.54 26.97 -19.29
CA ARG A 114 -0.86 27.99 -18.31
C ARG A 114 -0.72 29.37 -18.92
N GLN A 115 0.35 29.62 -19.65
CA GLN A 115 0.55 30.91 -20.30
C GLN A 115 -0.50 31.20 -21.31
N GLN A 116 -0.89 30.21 -22.11
CA GLN A 116 -1.95 30.40 -23.09
C GLN A 116 -3.28 30.76 -22.45
N THR A 117 -3.62 30.07 -21.38
CA THR A 117 -4.83 30.34 -20.65
C THR A 117 -4.80 31.73 -20.04
N THR A 118 -3.70 32.12 -19.44
CA THR A 118 -3.54 33.43 -18.87
C THR A 118 -3.68 34.49 -19.91
N SER A 119 -3.07 34.26 -21.04
CA SER A 119 -3.11 35.20 -22.14
C SER A 119 -4.55 35.41 -22.66
N ASN A 120 -5.30 34.33 -22.74
CA ASN A 120 -6.65 34.38 -23.28
C ASN A 120 -7.71 34.80 -22.27
N SER A 121 -7.45 34.60 -21.01
CA SER A 121 -8.44 34.79 -19.96
C SER A 121 -7.92 35.60 -18.81
N ILE A 122 -7.14 36.58 -19.11
CA ILE A 122 -6.48 37.33 -18.08
C ILE A 122 -7.44 38.01 -17.11
N HIS A 123 -8.59 38.47 -17.64
CA HIS A 123 -9.56 39.11 -16.78
C HIS A 123 -10.14 38.15 -15.77
N ILE A 124 -10.34 36.92 -16.18
CA ILE A 124 -10.99 35.94 -15.35
C ILE A 124 -10.13 35.58 -14.15
N TYR A 125 -8.83 35.52 -14.38
CA TYR A 125 -7.94 35.07 -13.31
C TYR A 125 -7.43 36.16 -12.44
N LYS A 126 -7.84 37.39 -12.73
CA LYS A 126 -7.30 38.46 -11.99
C LYS A 126 -7.59 38.38 -10.54
N GLY A 127 -8.54 38.13 -10.03
CA GLY A 127 -8.77 38.11 -8.61
C GLY A 127 -8.57 36.79 -7.96
N LYS A 128 -8.11 35.86 -8.72
CA LYS A 128 -7.96 34.59 -8.14
C LYS A 128 -6.66 34.36 -7.55
N GLN A 129 -6.31 33.99 -6.89
CA GLN A 129 -5.00 33.80 -6.51
C GLN A 129 -4.85 33.66 -5.40
#